data_1d2170943f14b670f8d186a426fb3a3f
#
_entry.id   1d2170943f14b670f8d186a426fb3a3f
#
_cell.length_a   1.000
_cell.length_b   1.000
_cell.length_c   1.000
_cell.angle_alpha   90.00
_cell.angle_beta   90.00
_cell.angle_gamma   90.00
#
_symmetry.space_group_name_H-M   'P 1'
#
loop_
_entity.id
_entity.type
_entity.pdbx_description
1 polymer ?
#
loop_
_entity_poly.entity_id
_entity_poly.type
_entity_poly.pdbx_seq_one_letter_code
_entity_poly.pdbx_strand_id
1 'polypeptide(L)'
;MTTTEKFQQKLSDSKSARWTALLIVAITMMFGYFFTDVMSPLEPLLTAAKEDGGLGLGWTSDEYGFFSGSYGFFNVFLLLLFFGGIILDKFGIRFTGVIATLLMFAGALVKWYAVSNQFTGTIAVPFFGEYQTQVVLASTGFAIFGVGSEICGVTVTKILAKWFTGHEMALAMGVQVALARLGTAAALSASLPFAKMMGSVSASVGLGLALLCAGIMVYLVYCVMDKKEDAS
;
A
#
# COMPACT_ATOMS: atom_id res chain seq x y z
N MET A 1 16.46 28.14 45.90
CA MET A 1 15.64 26.99 45.43
C MET A 1 15.72 26.99 43.93
N THR A 2 16.65 26.24 43.39
CA THR A 2 16.87 26.08 41.96
C THR A 2 16.10 24.83 41.51
N THR A 3 14.93 25.06 40.94
CA THR A 3 14.19 24.00 40.25
C THR A 3 14.90 23.73 38.96
N THR A 4 15.72 22.71 38.94
CA THR A 4 16.30 22.18 37.71
C THR A 4 15.15 21.52 36.94
N GLU A 5 14.51 22.24 36.02
CA GLU A 5 13.67 21.64 35.00
C GLU A 5 14.57 20.70 34.24
N LYS A 6 14.40 19.37 34.48
CA LYS A 6 14.91 18.36 33.60
C LYS A 6 14.17 18.55 32.27
N PHE A 7 14.81 19.21 31.32
CA PHE A 7 14.39 19.12 29.92
C PHE A 7 14.39 17.65 29.55
N GLN A 8 13.22 17.05 29.52
CA GLN A 8 13.06 15.72 28.94
C GLN A 8 13.37 15.86 27.46
N GLN A 9 14.48 15.31 27.05
CA GLN A 9 14.93 15.34 25.66
C GLN A 9 14.03 14.39 24.86
N LYS A 10 13.25 14.95 23.94
CA LYS A 10 12.36 14.15 23.07
C LYS A 10 13.18 13.21 22.20
N LEU A 11 12.63 12.03 21.88
CA LEU A 11 13.26 11.10 20.95
C LEU A 11 13.49 11.74 19.58
N SER A 12 12.60 12.63 19.15
CA SER A 12 12.72 13.40 17.91
C SER A 12 13.92 14.37 17.89
N ASP A 13 14.49 14.73 19.03
CA ASP A 13 15.72 15.52 19.10
C ASP A 13 16.95 14.69 18.67
N SER A 14 16.88 13.37 18.80
CA SER A 14 17.94 12.46 18.34
C SER A 14 17.87 12.24 16.82
N LYS A 15 18.94 12.63 16.11
CA LYS A 15 19.06 12.40 14.67
C LYS A 15 18.87 10.93 14.30
N SER A 16 19.46 10.00 15.04
CA SER A 16 19.33 8.56 14.81
C SER A 16 17.88 8.09 14.92
N ALA A 17 17.15 8.53 15.95
CA ALA A 17 15.76 8.14 16.14
C ALA A 17 14.85 8.68 15.03
N ARG A 18 15.03 9.94 14.59
CA ARG A 18 14.30 10.52 13.46
C ARG A 18 14.48 9.71 12.17
N TRP A 19 15.74 9.45 11.82
CA TRP A 19 16.04 8.69 10.60
C TRP A 19 15.60 7.25 10.68
N THR A 20 15.62 6.62 11.86
CA THR A 20 15.04 5.27 12.06
C THR A 20 13.53 5.29 11.85
N ALA A 21 12.82 6.26 12.42
CA ALA A 21 11.37 6.42 12.20
C ALA A 21 11.04 6.60 10.72
N LEU A 22 11.81 7.45 10.01
CA LEU A 22 11.67 7.65 8.56
C LEU A 22 11.87 6.33 7.79
N LEU A 23 12.94 5.60 8.05
CA LEU A 23 13.22 4.34 7.33
C LEU A 23 12.12 3.32 7.53
N ILE A 24 11.60 3.18 8.75
CA ILE A 24 10.49 2.28 9.08
C ILE A 24 9.24 2.62 8.22
N VAL A 25 8.80 3.88 8.23
CA VAL A 25 7.59 4.25 7.48
C VAL A 25 7.83 4.25 5.96
N ALA A 26 9.05 4.57 5.51
CA ALA A 26 9.40 4.53 4.09
C ALA A 26 9.43 3.09 3.54
N ILE A 27 9.89 2.10 4.32
CA ILE A 27 9.85 0.68 3.96
C ILE A 27 8.39 0.21 3.87
N THR A 28 7.53 0.62 4.79
CA THR A 28 6.09 0.32 4.71
C THR A 28 5.49 0.84 3.42
N MET A 29 5.79 2.09 3.05
CA MET A 29 5.35 2.68 1.78
C MET A 29 5.96 1.97 0.56
N MET A 30 7.22 1.60 0.60
CA MET A 30 7.89 0.86 -0.47
C MET A 30 7.16 -0.45 -0.79
N PHE A 31 6.74 -1.20 0.22
CA PHE A 31 5.96 -2.42 0.03
C PHE A 31 4.54 -2.12 -0.50
N GLY A 32 3.93 -1.02 -0.06
CA GLY A 32 2.67 -0.54 -0.61
C GLY A 32 2.77 -0.24 -2.11
N TYR A 33 3.77 0.52 -2.52
CA TYR A 33 4.03 0.85 -3.93
C TYR A 33 4.40 -0.37 -4.77
N PHE A 34 5.15 -1.32 -4.20
CA PHE A 34 5.37 -2.61 -4.86
C PHE A 34 4.03 -3.29 -5.18
N PHE A 35 3.13 -3.37 -4.21
CA PHE A 35 1.83 -4.03 -4.41
C PHE A 35 0.89 -3.25 -5.35
N THR A 36 0.98 -1.92 -5.36
CA THR A 36 0.24 -1.08 -6.32
C THR A 36 0.57 -1.50 -7.75
N ASP A 37 1.86 -1.64 -8.05
CA ASP A 37 2.35 -1.81 -9.42
C ASP A 37 2.62 -3.27 -9.81
N VAL A 38 2.46 -4.24 -8.89
CA VAL A 38 2.81 -5.66 -9.11
C VAL A 38 2.12 -6.29 -10.31
N MET A 39 0.89 -5.88 -10.65
CA MET A 39 0.16 -6.43 -11.79
C MET A 39 0.39 -5.66 -13.10
N SER A 40 0.98 -4.48 -13.08
CA SER A 40 1.23 -3.70 -14.29
C SER A 40 2.11 -4.44 -15.32
N PRO A 41 3.26 -5.03 -14.97
CA PRO A 41 4.06 -5.79 -15.93
C PRO A 41 3.47 -7.16 -16.26
N LEU A 42 2.42 -7.59 -15.56
CA LEU A 42 1.73 -8.86 -15.80
C LEU A 42 0.59 -8.74 -16.82
N GLU A 43 0.27 -7.53 -17.31
CA GLU A 43 -0.78 -7.32 -18.30
C GLU A 43 -0.75 -8.33 -19.47
N PRO A 44 0.40 -8.63 -20.10
CA PRO A 44 0.45 -9.61 -21.19
C PRO A 44 0.03 -11.03 -20.77
N LEU A 45 0.22 -11.40 -19.49
CA LEU A 45 -0.24 -12.68 -18.95
C LEU A 45 -1.71 -12.63 -18.54
N LEU A 46 -2.19 -11.47 -18.04
CA LEU A 46 -3.60 -11.30 -17.69
C LEU A 46 -4.49 -11.38 -18.93
N THR A 47 -4.04 -10.78 -20.04
CA THR A 47 -4.80 -10.70 -21.29
C THR A 47 -4.56 -11.88 -22.24
N ALA A 48 -3.55 -12.71 -22.00
CA ALA A 48 -3.33 -13.92 -22.76
C ALA A 48 -4.52 -14.91 -22.63
N ALA A 49 -4.79 -15.62 -23.72
CA ALA A 49 -5.85 -16.62 -23.73
C ALA A 49 -5.65 -17.66 -22.62
N LYS A 50 -6.75 -18.12 -22.04
CA LYS A 50 -6.75 -19.15 -21.01
C LYS A 50 -6.60 -20.52 -21.66
N GLU A 51 -5.37 -21.03 -21.67
CA GLU A 51 -5.02 -22.34 -22.19
C GLU A 51 -4.73 -23.31 -21.04
N ASP A 52 -4.98 -24.59 -21.23
CA ASP A 52 -4.66 -25.64 -20.25
C ASP A 52 -3.13 -25.66 -20.01
N GLY A 53 -2.73 -25.39 -18.76
CA GLY A 53 -1.32 -25.28 -18.37
C GLY A 53 -0.64 -23.96 -18.71
N GLY A 54 -1.35 -22.99 -19.32
CA GLY A 54 -0.86 -21.65 -19.60
C GLY A 54 -0.99 -20.70 -18.39
N LEU A 55 -0.26 -19.57 -18.44
CA LEU A 55 -0.33 -18.52 -17.42
C LEU A 55 -1.44 -17.50 -17.68
N GLY A 56 -2.10 -17.55 -18.85
CA GLY A 56 -3.12 -16.63 -19.29
C GLY A 56 -4.37 -16.67 -18.40
N LEU A 57 -4.89 -15.48 -18.02
CA LEU A 57 -6.16 -15.38 -17.29
C LEU A 57 -7.36 -15.07 -18.21
N GLY A 58 -7.13 -14.76 -19.48
CA GLY A 58 -8.16 -14.52 -20.50
C GLY A 58 -8.95 -13.22 -20.26
N TRP A 59 -8.34 -12.23 -19.61
CA TRP A 59 -8.96 -10.91 -19.46
C TRP A 59 -8.96 -10.17 -20.80
N THR A 60 -9.98 -9.37 -21.05
CA THR A 60 -9.95 -8.42 -22.15
C THR A 60 -9.14 -7.16 -21.77
N SER A 61 -8.72 -6.38 -22.77
CA SER A 61 -8.07 -5.09 -22.51
C SER A 61 -8.98 -4.11 -21.76
N ASP A 62 -10.30 -4.18 -21.99
CA ASP A 62 -11.29 -3.39 -21.26
C ASP A 62 -11.37 -3.81 -19.80
N GLU A 63 -11.38 -5.11 -19.52
CA GLU A 63 -11.34 -5.66 -18.16
C GLU A 63 -10.06 -5.27 -17.40
N TYR A 64 -8.92 -5.28 -18.07
CA TYR A 64 -7.68 -4.78 -17.48
C TYR A 64 -7.75 -3.28 -17.20
N GLY A 65 -8.33 -2.49 -18.11
CA GLY A 65 -8.57 -1.07 -17.92
C GLY A 65 -9.49 -0.78 -16.72
N PHE A 66 -10.59 -1.53 -16.60
CA PHE A 66 -11.50 -1.45 -15.45
C PHE A 66 -10.78 -1.79 -14.13
N PHE A 67 -10.01 -2.87 -14.12
CA PHE A 67 -9.18 -3.25 -12.96
C PHE A 67 -8.19 -2.14 -12.60
N SER A 68 -7.44 -1.61 -13.55
CA SER A 68 -6.42 -0.58 -13.30
C SER A 68 -7.04 0.72 -12.77
N GLY A 69 -8.19 1.12 -13.30
CA GLY A 69 -8.94 2.30 -12.86
C GLY A 69 -9.54 2.15 -11.46
N SER A 70 -9.77 0.93 -11.00
CA SER A 70 -10.44 0.66 -9.72
C SER A 70 -9.66 1.15 -8.50
N TYR A 71 -8.33 1.28 -8.58
CA TYR A 71 -7.47 1.76 -7.48
C TYR A 71 -7.95 3.10 -6.89
N GLY A 72 -8.30 4.05 -7.75
CA GLY A 72 -8.73 5.38 -7.32
C GLY A 72 -10.23 5.52 -7.09
N PHE A 73 -11.03 4.53 -7.44
CA PHE A 73 -12.48 4.65 -7.52
C PHE A 73 -13.13 5.16 -6.23
N PHE A 74 -12.86 4.52 -5.11
CA PHE A 74 -13.45 4.92 -3.82
C PHE A 74 -12.89 6.24 -3.31
N ASN A 75 -11.62 6.54 -3.59
CA ASN A 75 -11.01 7.81 -3.18
C ASN A 75 -11.59 9.00 -3.93
N VAL A 76 -11.90 8.83 -5.21
CA VAL A 76 -12.46 9.90 -6.06
C VAL A 76 -13.96 10.03 -5.85
N PHE A 77 -14.74 8.95 -6.00
CA PHE A 77 -16.20 9.02 -6.00
C PHE A 77 -16.82 9.06 -4.59
N LEU A 78 -16.19 8.45 -3.60
CA LEU A 78 -16.66 8.44 -2.21
C LEU A 78 -15.87 9.40 -1.30
N LEU A 79 -14.89 10.12 -1.85
CA LEU A 79 -14.06 11.07 -1.11
C LEU A 79 -13.40 10.44 0.13
N LEU A 80 -13.08 9.14 0.08
CA LEU A 80 -12.59 8.42 1.26
C LEU A 80 -11.23 8.94 1.76
N LEU A 81 -10.42 9.51 0.88
CA LEU A 81 -9.18 10.19 1.29
C LEU A 81 -9.47 11.41 2.18
N PHE A 82 -10.52 12.18 1.87
CA PHE A 82 -10.96 13.31 2.69
C PHE A 82 -11.39 12.85 4.09
N PHE A 83 -12.22 11.79 4.17
CA PHE A 83 -12.60 11.20 5.45
C PHE A 83 -11.40 10.60 6.19
N GLY A 84 -10.45 10.02 5.48
CA GLY A 84 -9.17 9.55 6.03
C GLY A 84 -8.39 10.68 6.70
N GLY A 85 -8.37 11.88 6.12
CA GLY A 85 -7.78 13.08 6.72
C GLY A 85 -8.47 13.47 8.03
N ILE A 86 -9.80 13.47 8.07
CA ILE A 86 -10.57 13.76 9.29
C ILE A 86 -10.27 12.71 10.39
N ILE A 87 -10.20 11.43 10.02
CA ILE A 87 -9.85 10.35 10.97
C ILE A 87 -8.43 10.57 11.49
N LEU A 88 -7.49 10.94 10.63
CA LEU A 88 -6.12 11.20 11.00
C LEU A 88 -5.98 12.37 11.98
N ASP A 89 -6.76 13.43 11.81
CA ASP A 89 -6.74 14.57 12.71
C ASP A 89 -7.39 14.25 14.07
N LYS A 90 -8.45 13.43 14.07
CA LYS A 90 -9.19 13.08 15.29
C LYS A 90 -8.52 11.98 16.11
N PHE A 91 -8.01 10.94 15.48
CA PHE A 91 -7.50 9.73 16.15
C PHE A 91 -5.97 9.60 16.11
N GLY A 92 -5.31 10.46 15.35
CA GLY A 92 -3.85 10.52 15.28
C GLY A 92 -3.21 9.46 14.37
N ILE A 93 -1.88 9.59 14.25
CA ILE A 93 -1.07 8.85 13.27
C ILE A 93 -0.99 7.33 13.54
N ARG A 94 -0.98 6.91 14.80
CA ARG A 94 -0.91 5.48 15.16
C ARG A 94 -2.16 4.72 14.75
N PHE A 95 -3.31 5.21 15.19
CA PHE A 95 -4.59 4.57 14.89
C PHE A 95 -4.89 4.57 13.39
N THR A 96 -4.77 5.73 12.74
CA THR A 96 -5.06 5.88 11.32
C THR A 96 -4.14 5.05 10.46
N GLY A 97 -2.83 5.01 10.78
CA GLY A 97 -1.88 4.23 10.01
C GLY A 97 -2.06 2.71 10.17
N VAL A 98 -2.44 2.24 11.36
CA VAL A 98 -2.78 0.82 11.55
C VAL A 98 -4.02 0.46 10.73
N ILE A 99 -5.08 1.28 10.76
CA ILE A 99 -6.27 1.03 9.93
C ILE A 99 -5.91 1.08 8.44
N ALA A 100 -5.13 2.06 8.01
CA ALA A 100 -4.70 2.17 6.62
C ALA A 100 -3.94 0.93 6.14
N THR A 101 -2.97 0.45 6.92
CA THR A 101 -2.20 -0.76 6.60
C THR A 101 -3.06 -2.02 6.63
N LEU A 102 -4.04 -2.12 7.52
CA LEU A 102 -5.00 -3.22 7.54
C LEU A 102 -5.94 -3.21 6.32
N LEU A 103 -6.40 -2.03 5.89
CA LEU A 103 -7.16 -1.89 4.65
C LEU A 103 -6.33 -2.30 3.42
N MET A 104 -5.06 -1.87 3.36
CA MET A 104 -4.14 -2.31 2.31
C MET A 104 -4.04 -3.83 2.29
N PHE A 105 -3.84 -4.46 3.44
CA PHE A 105 -3.73 -5.91 3.55
C PHE A 105 -5.03 -6.63 3.15
N ALA A 106 -6.17 -6.16 3.64
CA ALA A 106 -7.48 -6.75 3.31
C ALA A 106 -7.75 -6.67 1.80
N GLY A 107 -7.54 -5.51 1.18
CA GLY A 107 -7.67 -5.33 -0.26
C GLY A 107 -6.70 -6.19 -1.06
N ALA A 108 -5.45 -6.29 -0.60
CA ALA A 108 -4.43 -7.13 -1.20
C ALA A 108 -4.78 -8.62 -1.12
N LEU A 109 -5.34 -9.06 0.00
CA LEU A 109 -5.80 -10.43 0.19
C LEU A 109 -6.93 -10.79 -0.79
N VAL A 110 -7.92 -9.90 -0.93
CA VAL A 110 -9.02 -10.09 -1.91
C VAL A 110 -8.48 -10.12 -3.34
N LYS A 111 -7.58 -9.22 -3.71
CA LYS A 111 -6.93 -9.19 -5.03
C LYS A 111 -6.13 -10.48 -5.30
N TRP A 112 -5.34 -10.93 -4.34
CA TRP A 112 -4.60 -12.19 -4.45
C TRP A 112 -5.54 -13.39 -4.57
N TYR A 113 -6.58 -13.47 -3.74
CA TYR A 113 -7.59 -14.53 -3.79
C TYR A 113 -8.28 -14.58 -5.16
N ALA A 114 -8.62 -13.43 -5.73
CA ALA A 114 -9.25 -13.34 -7.04
C ALA A 114 -8.38 -13.94 -8.16
N VAL A 115 -7.08 -13.62 -8.18
CA VAL A 115 -6.17 -14.13 -9.23
C VAL A 115 -5.64 -15.54 -8.97
N SER A 116 -5.81 -16.05 -7.74
CA SER A 116 -5.39 -17.40 -7.36
C SER A 116 -6.44 -18.47 -7.66
N ASN A 117 -7.69 -18.06 -7.83
CA ASN A 117 -8.81 -18.98 -8.05
C ASN A 117 -9.45 -18.76 -9.41
N GLN A 118 -10.01 -19.83 -9.96
CA GLN A 118 -10.79 -19.75 -11.19
C GLN A 118 -12.25 -19.48 -10.82
N PHE A 119 -12.82 -18.44 -11.42
CA PHE A 119 -14.22 -18.10 -11.30
C PHE A 119 -14.90 -18.30 -12.65
N THR A 120 -16.14 -18.78 -12.63
CA THR A 120 -17.02 -18.91 -13.80
C THR A 120 -18.12 -17.86 -13.71
N GLY A 121 -18.50 -17.32 -14.86
CA GLY A 121 -19.57 -16.33 -14.96
C GLY A 121 -19.10 -14.89 -14.99
N THR A 122 -20.06 -14.01 -15.26
CA THR A 122 -19.89 -12.56 -15.35
C THR A 122 -20.75 -11.86 -14.30
N ILE A 123 -20.35 -10.67 -13.92
CA ILE A 123 -21.09 -9.77 -13.02
C ILE A 123 -21.38 -8.49 -13.78
N ALA A 124 -22.65 -8.08 -13.80
CA ALA A 124 -23.04 -6.76 -14.32
C ALA A 124 -22.66 -5.67 -13.32
N VAL A 125 -21.75 -4.79 -13.73
CA VAL A 125 -21.35 -3.62 -12.94
C VAL A 125 -22.14 -2.40 -13.44
N PRO A 126 -22.95 -1.75 -12.60
CA PRO A 126 -23.74 -0.60 -13.01
C PRO A 126 -22.89 0.47 -13.69
N PHE A 127 -23.33 0.99 -14.83
CA PHE A 127 -22.68 1.99 -15.68
C PHE A 127 -21.42 1.51 -16.44
N PHE A 128 -20.83 0.36 -16.12
CA PHE A 128 -19.58 -0.12 -16.75
C PHE A 128 -19.78 -1.32 -17.67
N GLY A 129 -20.82 -2.13 -17.46
CA GLY A 129 -21.08 -3.32 -18.29
C GLY A 129 -20.91 -4.65 -17.56
N GLU A 130 -20.76 -5.73 -18.32
CA GLU A 130 -20.54 -7.06 -17.77
C GLU A 130 -19.06 -7.43 -17.82
N TYR A 131 -18.53 -7.84 -16.69
CA TYR A 131 -17.12 -8.27 -16.53
C TYR A 131 -17.02 -9.64 -15.89
N GLN A 132 -15.94 -10.35 -16.16
CA GLN A 132 -15.67 -11.63 -15.49
C GLN A 132 -15.68 -11.45 -13.97
N THR A 133 -16.26 -12.41 -13.25
CA THR A 133 -16.32 -12.39 -11.77
C THR A 133 -14.94 -12.21 -11.15
N GLN A 134 -13.91 -12.83 -11.74
CA GLN A 134 -12.52 -12.69 -11.31
C GLN A 134 -12.04 -11.23 -11.37
N VAL A 135 -12.36 -10.54 -12.47
CA VAL A 135 -11.97 -9.12 -12.68
C VAL A 135 -12.65 -8.23 -11.66
N VAL A 136 -13.96 -8.39 -11.45
CA VAL A 136 -14.72 -7.57 -10.49
C VAL A 136 -14.20 -7.78 -9.07
N LEU A 137 -13.86 -9.01 -8.70
CA LEU A 137 -13.33 -9.33 -7.38
C LEU A 137 -11.92 -8.74 -7.20
N ALA A 138 -11.05 -8.90 -8.21
CA ALA A 138 -9.70 -8.30 -8.20
C ALA A 138 -9.76 -6.77 -8.12
N SER A 139 -10.67 -6.15 -8.86
CA SER A 139 -10.91 -4.70 -8.88
C SER A 139 -11.42 -4.20 -7.52
N THR A 140 -12.33 -4.92 -6.89
CA THR A 140 -12.83 -4.60 -5.55
C THR A 140 -11.69 -4.63 -4.53
N GLY A 141 -10.86 -5.68 -4.57
CA GLY A 141 -9.67 -5.77 -3.72
C GLY A 141 -8.71 -4.61 -3.96
N PHE A 142 -8.49 -4.24 -5.21
CA PHE A 142 -7.59 -3.15 -5.57
C PHE A 142 -8.14 -1.77 -5.17
N ALA A 143 -9.44 -1.57 -5.23
CA ALA A 143 -10.10 -0.34 -4.76
C ALA A 143 -9.99 -0.19 -3.23
N ILE A 144 -10.21 -1.28 -2.46
CA ILE A 144 -10.03 -1.28 -0.99
C ILE A 144 -8.57 -1.01 -0.63
N PHE A 145 -7.63 -1.67 -1.32
CA PHE A 145 -6.20 -1.44 -1.16
C PHE A 145 -5.84 0.03 -1.44
N GLY A 146 -6.39 0.62 -2.50
CA GLY A 146 -6.17 2.02 -2.87
C GLY A 146 -6.57 3.00 -1.78
N VAL A 147 -7.71 2.78 -1.12
CA VAL A 147 -8.12 3.60 0.04
C VAL A 147 -7.09 3.54 1.16
N GLY A 148 -6.65 2.33 1.53
CA GLY A 148 -5.64 2.16 2.56
C GLY A 148 -4.31 2.81 2.19
N SER A 149 -3.87 2.65 0.93
CA SER A 149 -2.61 3.21 0.42
C SER A 149 -2.58 4.74 0.47
N GLU A 150 -3.65 5.39 0.04
CA GLU A 150 -3.75 6.85 0.05
C GLU A 150 -3.81 7.42 1.48
N ILE A 151 -4.60 6.80 2.36
CA ILE A 151 -4.66 7.19 3.79
C ILE A 151 -3.29 6.98 4.46
N CYS A 152 -2.58 5.89 4.12
CA CYS A 152 -1.23 5.63 4.61
C CYS A 152 -0.26 6.72 4.16
N GLY A 153 -0.33 7.17 2.90
CA GLY A 153 0.49 8.25 2.35
C GLY A 153 0.33 9.57 3.11
N VAL A 154 -0.93 9.99 3.37
CA VAL A 154 -1.21 11.19 4.17
C VAL A 154 -0.71 11.01 5.61
N THR A 155 -0.89 9.83 6.19
CA THR A 155 -0.41 9.52 7.55
C THR A 155 1.11 9.60 7.63
N VAL A 156 1.84 9.05 6.67
CA VAL A 156 3.31 9.13 6.61
C VAL A 156 3.78 10.58 6.49
N THR A 157 3.12 11.39 5.70
CA THR A 157 3.43 12.83 5.60
C THR A 157 3.28 13.52 6.97
N LYS A 158 2.23 13.22 7.72
CA LYS A 158 2.03 13.75 9.08
C LYS A 158 3.06 13.22 10.08
N ILE A 159 3.49 11.97 9.94
CA ILE A 159 4.59 11.39 10.71
C ILE A 159 5.89 12.16 10.48
N LEU A 160 6.25 12.39 9.22
CA LEU A 160 7.46 13.15 8.88
C LEU A 160 7.38 14.59 9.42
N ALA A 161 6.22 15.23 9.32
CA ALA A 161 6.01 16.53 9.91
C ALA A 161 6.25 16.51 11.43
N LYS A 162 5.72 15.51 12.15
CA LYS A 162 5.93 15.38 13.61
C LYS A 162 7.41 15.21 13.98
N TRP A 163 8.12 14.34 13.26
CA TRP A 163 9.49 13.95 13.64
C TRP A 163 10.58 14.89 13.11
N PHE A 164 10.32 15.61 12.01
CA PHE A 164 11.33 16.44 11.32
C PHE A 164 11.04 17.96 11.37
N THR A 165 9.98 18.41 12.07
CA THR A 165 9.76 19.86 12.23
C THR A 165 10.95 20.49 12.94
N GLY A 166 11.51 21.54 12.32
CA GLY A 166 12.74 22.21 12.79
C GLY A 166 14.04 21.50 12.40
N HIS A 167 13.98 20.42 11.63
CA HIS A 167 15.12 19.66 11.15
C HIS A 167 15.06 19.50 9.62
N GLU A 168 15.80 18.53 9.04
CA GLU A 168 15.97 18.35 7.59
C GLU A 168 14.69 17.78 6.91
N MET A 169 13.55 18.45 7.06
CA MET A 169 12.23 18.00 6.59
C MET A 169 12.17 17.73 5.09
N ALA A 170 12.70 18.63 4.27
CA ALA A 170 12.68 18.46 2.81
C ALA A 170 13.50 17.24 2.37
N LEU A 171 14.65 17.01 3.00
CA LEU A 171 15.48 15.84 2.74
C LEU A 171 14.76 14.56 3.15
N ALA A 172 14.12 14.55 4.33
CA ALA A 172 13.36 13.42 4.83
C ALA A 172 12.22 13.03 3.88
N MET A 173 11.45 14.02 3.40
CA MET A 173 10.39 13.81 2.41
C MET A 173 10.95 13.25 1.09
N GLY A 174 12.06 13.80 0.60
CA GLY A 174 12.71 13.32 -0.62
C GLY A 174 13.17 11.87 -0.51
N VAL A 175 13.81 11.50 0.60
CA VAL A 175 14.25 10.12 0.85
C VAL A 175 13.07 9.17 0.95
N GLN A 176 11.99 9.57 1.65
CA GLN A 176 10.78 8.75 1.75
C GLN A 176 10.17 8.47 0.37
N VAL A 177 10.02 9.49 -0.47
CA VAL A 177 9.49 9.32 -1.83
C VAL A 177 10.43 8.47 -2.69
N ALA A 178 11.73 8.66 -2.61
CA ALA A 178 12.70 7.86 -3.35
C ALA A 178 12.61 6.37 -2.99
N LEU A 179 12.56 6.05 -1.68
CA LEU A 179 12.40 4.66 -1.22
C LEU A 179 11.06 4.06 -1.65
N ALA A 180 9.97 4.83 -1.58
CA ALA A 180 8.67 4.38 -2.07
C ALA A 180 8.73 4.02 -3.57
N ARG A 181 9.37 4.85 -4.41
CA ARG A 181 9.54 4.60 -5.86
C ARG A 181 10.45 3.42 -6.17
N LEU A 182 11.37 3.04 -5.29
CA LEU A 182 12.11 1.78 -5.42
C LEU A 182 11.16 0.57 -5.36
N GLY A 183 10.07 0.65 -4.59
CA GLY A 183 9.02 -0.37 -4.58
C GLY A 183 8.35 -0.52 -5.95
N THR A 184 7.95 0.58 -6.59
CA THR A 184 7.46 0.59 -7.98
C THR A 184 8.48 -0.02 -8.95
N ALA A 185 9.74 0.43 -8.90
CA ALA A 185 10.79 -0.08 -9.79
C ALA A 185 11.02 -1.59 -9.62
N ALA A 186 11.00 -2.07 -8.38
CA ALA A 186 11.11 -3.50 -8.07
C ALA A 186 9.91 -4.29 -8.61
N ALA A 187 8.69 -3.78 -8.46
CA ALA A 187 7.49 -4.42 -9.01
C ALA A 187 7.55 -4.52 -10.53
N LEU A 188 7.87 -3.42 -11.21
CA LEU A 188 7.92 -3.39 -12.68
C LEU A 188 9.00 -4.30 -13.26
N SER A 189 10.13 -4.45 -12.57
CA SER A 189 11.24 -5.30 -13.05
C SER A 189 11.13 -6.75 -12.64
N ALA A 190 10.60 -7.06 -11.46
CA ALA A 190 10.66 -8.41 -10.89
C ALA A 190 9.37 -9.22 -11.06
N SER A 191 8.19 -8.59 -11.19
CA SER A 191 6.91 -9.32 -11.13
C SER A 191 6.72 -10.28 -12.31
N LEU A 192 7.05 -9.87 -13.54
CA LEU A 192 6.91 -10.73 -14.71
C LEU A 192 7.91 -11.90 -14.72
N PRO A 193 9.22 -11.70 -14.49
CA PRO A 193 10.16 -12.80 -14.35
C PRO A 193 9.77 -13.77 -13.24
N PHE A 194 9.32 -13.26 -12.10
CA PHE A 194 8.90 -14.08 -10.96
C PHE A 194 7.65 -14.92 -11.27
N ALA A 195 6.64 -14.33 -11.92
CA ALA A 195 5.44 -15.06 -12.35
C ALA A 195 5.80 -16.20 -13.32
N LYS A 196 6.69 -15.96 -14.29
CA LYS A 196 7.17 -16.97 -15.22
C LYS A 196 7.97 -18.07 -14.53
N MET A 197 8.82 -17.72 -13.59
CA MET A 197 9.62 -18.68 -12.82
C MET A 197 8.75 -19.58 -11.94
N MET A 198 7.73 -19.01 -11.32
CA MET A 198 6.82 -19.74 -10.43
C MET A 198 5.66 -20.42 -11.17
N GLY A 199 5.50 -20.17 -12.46
CA GLY A 199 4.42 -20.73 -13.27
C GLY A 199 3.02 -20.20 -12.88
N SER A 200 2.93 -19.01 -12.27
CA SER A 200 1.65 -18.46 -11.83
C SER A 200 1.69 -16.94 -11.65
N VAL A 201 0.66 -16.26 -12.17
CA VAL A 201 0.42 -14.82 -11.92
C VAL A 201 0.18 -14.58 -10.42
N SER A 202 -0.56 -15.46 -9.77
CA SER A 202 -0.88 -15.33 -8.34
C SER A 202 0.35 -15.37 -7.44
N ALA A 203 1.46 -15.99 -7.87
CA ALA A 203 2.70 -16.02 -7.11
C ALA A 203 3.31 -14.61 -6.94
N SER A 204 3.31 -13.79 -8.01
CA SER A 204 3.81 -12.40 -7.93
C SER A 204 2.94 -11.53 -7.04
N VAL A 205 1.61 -11.68 -7.12
CA VAL A 205 0.68 -10.96 -6.24
C VAL A 205 0.84 -11.45 -4.79
N GLY A 206 1.05 -12.76 -4.59
CA GLY A 206 1.33 -13.35 -3.27
C GLY A 206 2.64 -12.85 -2.65
N LEU A 207 3.69 -12.66 -3.46
CA LEU A 207 4.93 -12.01 -3.00
C LEU A 207 4.65 -10.59 -2.50
N GLY A 208 3.88 -9.81 -3.25
CA GLY A 208 3.47 -8.47 -2.82
C GLY A 208 2.65 -8.49 -1.52
N LEU A 209 1.74 -9.46 -1.36
CA LEU A 209 0.98 -9.66 -0.13
C LEU A 209 1.90 -9.99 1.06
N ALA A 210 2.91 -10.85 0.87
CA ALA A 210 3.90 -11.16 1.91
C ALA A 210 4.73 -9.93 2.31
N LEU A 211 5.13 -9.09 1.34
CA LEU A 211 5.81 -7.84 1.62
C LEU A 211 4.92 -6.85 2.39
N LEU A 212 3.62 -6.79 2.09
CA LEU A 212 2.67 -5.98 2.86
C LEU A 212 2.54 -6.47 4.30
N CYS A 213 2.50 -7.79 4.54
CA CYS A 213 2.54 -8.33 5.90
C CYS A 213 3.78 -7.85 6.66
N ALA A 214 4.96 -7.92 6.02
CA ALA A 214 6.18 -7.40 6.62
C ALA A 214 6.08 -5.88 6.88
N GLY A 215 5.49 -5.12 5.96
CA GLY A 215 5.25 -3.68 6.11
C GLY A 215 4.37 -3.34 7.31
N ILE A 216 3.31 -4.13 7.56
CA ILE A 216 2.46 -3.96 8.75
C ILE A 216 3.27 -4.19 10.03
N MET A 217 4.06 -5.27 10.08
CA MET A 217 4.89 -5.57 11.25
C MET A 217 5.88 -4.43 11.53
N VAL A 218 6.50 -3.90 10.49
CA VAL A 218 7.42 -2.75 10.57
C VAL A 218 6.68 -1.50 11.03
N TYR A 219 5.47 -1.24 10.55
CA TYR A 219 4.64 -0.11 11.00
C TYR A 219 4.25 -0.22 12.48
N LEU A 220 3.96 -1.43 12.97
CA LEU A 220 3.69 -1.63 14.41
C LEU A 220 4.90 -1.30 15.28
N VAL A 221 6.13 -1.58 14.80
CA VAL A 221 7.36 -1.13 15.48
C VAL A 221 7.42 0.40 15.54
N TYR A 222 7.06 1.09 14.44
CA TYR A 222 6.93 2.55 14.46
C TYR A 222 5.95 3.03 15.53
N CYS A 223 4.77 2.39 15.65
CA CYS A 223 3.78 2.77 16.67
C CYS A 223 4.33 2.69 18.11
N VAL A 224 5.19 1.70 18.38
CA VAL A 224 5.86 1.58 19.69
C VAL A 224 6.89 2.72 19.89
N MET A 225 7.64 3.08 18.86
CA MET A 225 8.58 4.20 18.89
C MET A 225 7.84 5.53 19.13
N ASP A 226 6.76 5.77 18.41
CA ASP A 226 5.96 6.99 18.51
C ASP A 226 5.27 7.13 19.89
N LYS A 227 4.88 5.99 20.49
CA LYS A 227 4.36 5.99 21.86
C LYS A 227 5.41 6.41 22.89
N LYS A 228 6.67 6.03 22.67
CA LYS A 228 7.79 6.43 23.53
C LYS A 228 8.15 7.91 23.33
N GLU A 229 8.04 8.40 22.09
CA GLU A 229 8.21 9.84 21.79
C GLU A 229 7.20 10.71 22.55
N ASP A 230 5.93 10.31 22.59
CA ASP A 230 4.89 11.05 23.32
C ASP A 230 5.07 10.97 24.84
N ALA A 231 5.83 10.02 25.36
CA ALA A 231 6.09 9.82 26.78
C ALA A 231 7.42 10.48 27.26
N SER A 232 8.27 10.94 26.34
CA SER A 232 9.53 11.64 26.63
C SER A 232 9.33 13.15 26.69
#